data_6e4eb7e89cd3f620d3e2a0672f78bfc1
#
_entry.id   6e4eb7e89cd3f620d3e2a0672f78bfc1
#
_cell.length_a   1.000
_cell.length_b   1.000
_cell.length_c   1.000
_cell.angle_alpha   90.00
_cell.angle_beta   90.00
_cell.angle_gamma   90.00
#
_symmetry.space_group_name_H-M   'P 1'
#
loop_
_entity.id
_entity.type
_entity.pdbx_description
1 polymer ?
#
loop_
_entity_poly.entity_id
_entity_poly.type
_entity_poly.pdbx_seq_one_letter_code
_entity_poly.pdbx_strand_id
1 'polypeptide(L)'
;MLNKLRQNAGGWAARILIALLVVAFAIWGIADIFRGFSSDTVLTAGETEITAERFSAEYRRLLNDFSERLGQPISADEGRKYGIDRRVLAQLAGSAVLSEEAKELGLTVSDEMVAADIRNDETFHGVFGKFDRQTYELALSQNQITEPVFVNDRRDFLTRDQLLSTVTAGASVPDGLAEALYEYRYERRTARYVVLPPDLVSTVEDPSEEVIAEYHQQAANRFTRPETRSFAVLTVRPSDIAPTIAVDEAVLKDEFENRRDEFDKPETRSVIQIPLADAETALQVSERLRDGEKIEEVLADVGLSINDVTLNDVTERGFLSPDVGAAAFALEEGAVSDPVEGPLGPVVLIVTGIKPAVPAKFEDVRETLKEELVATEAADAVFDLYNTIEDERAGGATLLEVAERFSLDVTQVDEVTSQGLTAAGPPPENMPNIPDLVSLVFANDVGLEIPAGDLPDQGYFWVEVTGVTPAELKPLEEVREDVVDLWKREKRKVLLEELAQSLVERGNQGESIEAIASSLSRTAFTSPPMLRRFSDETFSRIGVTNVFATPLDKFTYAGAGFGDSMVLMQVSDISTPEPGDGTADLSEIRNNLTETAGDDLIASLVIALQEKYQVEVNYGLIDQMLSPGTGG
;
A
#
# COMPACT_ATOMS: atom_id res chain seq x y z
N MET A 1 35.53 43.30 46.13
CA MET A 1 36.36 42.30 45.42
C MET A 1 36.27 42.43 43.89
N LEU A 2 35.17 42.86 43.30
CA LEU A 2 34.99 43.04 41.85
C LEU A 2 35.86 44.15 41.20
N ASN A 3 36.24 45.19 41.94
CA ASN A 3 37.10 46.27 41.40
C ASN A 3 38.59 45.88 41.27
N LYS A 4 39.08 44.87 41.96
CA LYS A 4 40.45 44.36 41.82
C LYS A 4 40.61 43.39 40.61
N LEU A 5 39.51 42.75 40.18
CA LEU A 5 39.49 41.90 38.96
C LEU A 5 39.49 42.76 37.69
N ARG A 6 38.89 43.93 37.72
CA ARG A 6 38.78 44.86 36.56
C ARG A 6 40.08 45.59 36.23
N GLN A 7 40.96 45.78 37.24
CA GLN A 7 42.27 46.45 37.07
C GLN A 7 43.37 45.53 36.52
N ASN A 8 43.24 44.18 36.67
CA ASN A 8 44.23 43.22 36.17
C ASN A 8 43.86 42.56 34.82
N ALA A 9 42.74 42.91 34.23
CA ALA A 9 42.32 42.37 32.94
C ALA A 9 43.21 42.81 31.75
N GLY A 10 44.10 43.79 31.92
CA GLY A 10 45.08 44.24 30.94
C GLY A 10 46.49 43.70 31.08
N GLY A 11 46.75 42.86 32.08
CA GLY A 11 48.07 42.32 32.39
C GLY A 11 48.56 41.28 31.38
N TRP A 12 49.89 41.11 31.30
CA TRP A 12 50.53 40.13 30.43
C TRP A 12 50.00 38.69 30.61
N ALA A 13 49.60 38.32 31.82
CA ALA A 13 49.00 37.01 32.15
C ALA A 13 47.62 36.81 31.48
N ALA A 14 46.78 37.87 31.38
CA ALA A 14 45.52 37.83 30.68
C ALA A 14 45.72 37.68 29.14
N ARG A 15 46.78 38.32 28.61
CA ARG A 15 47.13 38.17 27.17
C ARG A 15 47.65 36.76 26.86
N ILE A 16 48.42 36.14 27.79
CA ILE A 16 48.86 34.74 27.64
C ILE A 16 47.66 33.79 27.73
N LEU A 17 46.72 34.02 28.66
CA LEU A 17 45.53 33.19 28.80
C LEU A 17 44.62 33.27 27.55
N ILE A 18 44.45 34.49 27.02
CA ILE A 18 43.69 34.69 25.75
C ILE A 18 44.43 34.05 24.56
N ALA A 19 45.76 34.18 24.50
CA ALA A 19 46.55 33.55 23.43
C ALA A 19 46.50 32.00 23.55
N LEU A 20 46.57 31.43 24.77
CA LEU A 20 46.40 30.01 25.00
C LEU A 20 44.96 29.53 24.64
N LEU A 21 43.95 30.34 24.94
CA LEU A 21 42.56 30.05 24.59
C LEU A 21 42.36 30.09 23.06
N VAL A 22 42.96 31.06 22.36
CA VAL A 22 42.95 31.13 20.91
C VAL A 22 43.69 29.96 20.27
N VAL A 23 44.83 29.55 20.82
CA VAL A 23 45.58 28.38 20.37
C VAL A 23 44.82 27.08 20.67
N ALA A 24 44.17 26.96 21.83
CA ALA A 24 43.32 25.83 22.16
C ALA A 24 42.12 25.72 21.18
N PHE A 25 41.48 26.85 20.85
CA PHE A 25 40.43 26.88 19.87
C PHE A 25 40.94 26.62 18.43
N ALA A 26 42.16 27.03 18.09
CA ALA A 26 42.78 26.73 16.79
C ALA A 26 43.22 25.26 16.65
N ILE A 27 43.62 24.61 17.75
CA ILE A 27 44.06 23.19 17.77
C ILE A 27 42.87 22.25 17.93
N TRP A 28 41.84 22.64 18.67
CA TRP A 28 40.60 21.85 18.83
C TRP A 28 39.52 22.20 17.82
N GLY A 29 39.88 22.89 16.74
CA GLY A 29 39.07 23.03 15.53
C GLY A 29 37.62 23.41 15.78
N ILE A 30 37.31 24.72 15.84
CA ILE A 30 35.93 25.22 15.73
C ILE A 30 35.32 24.87 14.35
N ALA A 31 36.08 24.24 13.47
CA ALA A 31 35.60 23.78 12.17
C ALA A 31 34.41 22.80 12.26
N ASP A 32 34.28 22.06 13.37
CA ASP A 32 33.22 21.08 13.56
C ASP A 32 31.90 21.70 14.07
N ILE A 33 31.96 22.89 14.70
CA ILE A 33 30.74 23.60 15.17
C ILE A 33 30.06 24.39 14.03
N PHE A 34 30.78 24.70 12.95
CA PHE A 34 30.24 25.39 11.77
C PHE A 34 29.92 24.45 10.59
N ARG A 35 30.16 23.13 10.74
CA ARG A 35 29.67 22.09 9.83
C ARG A 35 28.34 21.47 10.29
N GLY A 36 27.67 22.10 11.26
CA GLY A 36 26.29 21.72 11.58
C GLY A 36 25.42 21.96 10.37
N PHE A 37 24.53 20.99 10.03
CA PHE A 37 23.47 21.17 9.05
C PHE A 37 22.85 22.55 9.24
N SER A 38 22.60 23.28 8.14
CA SER A 38 21.66 24.39 8.20
C SER A 38 20.38 23.85 8.84
N SER A 39 19.66 24.67 9.60
CA SER A 39 18.48 24.21 10.35
C SER A 39 17.41 23.53 9.48
N ASP A 40 17.60 23.47 8.17
CA ASP A 40 16.68 22.99 7.15
C ASP A 40 17.26 21.90 6.23
N THR A 41 18.47 21.41 6.49
CA THR A 41 19.13 20.39 5.65
C THR A 41 18.91 18.99 6.23
N VAL A 42 18.31 18.10 5.43
CA VAL A 42 18.03 16.69 5.75
C VAL A 42 19.21 15.79 5.40
N LEU A 43 19.91 16.10 4.29
CA LEU A 43 21.01 15.29 3.77
C LEU A 43 22.03 16.16 3.07
N THR A 44 23.32 15.83 3.28
CA THR A 44 24.44 16.43 2.51
C THR A 44 25.24 15.35 1.80
N ALA A 45 25.72 15.69 0.60
CA ALA A 45 26.63 14.86 -0.19
C ALA A 45 27.68 15.78 -0.85
N GLY A 46 28.86 15.87 -0.28
CA GLY A 46 29.85 16.89 -0.67
C GLY A 46 29.33 18.31 -0.45
N GLU A 47 29.22 19.11 -1.53
CA GLU A 47 28.64 20.46 -1.48
C GLU A 47 27.12 20.48 -1.79
N THR A 48 26.55 19.37 -2.18
CA THR A 48 25.11 19.27 -2.49
C THR A 48 24.30 19.02 -1.23
N GLU A 49 23.34 19.90 -0.97
CA GLU A 49 22.41 19.84 0.17
C GLU A 49 21.00 19.50 -0.29
N ILE A 50 20.32 18.65 0.45
CA ILE A 50 18.89 18.31 0.30
C ILE A 50 18.11 18.92 1.47
N THR A 51 17.18 19.80 1.15
CA THR A 51 16.39 20.51 2.16
C THR A 51 15.22 19.67 2.68
N ALA A 52 14.71 20.05 3.85
CA ALA A 52 13.50 19.48 4.46
C ALA A 52 12.27 19.59 3.54
N GLU A 53 12.15 20.70 2.82
CA GLU A 53 11.06 20.91 1.86
C GLU A 53 11.11 19.88 0.72
N ARG A 54 12.29 19.64 0.13
CA ARG A 54 12.47 18.66 -0.94
C ARG A 54 12.21 17.23 -0.45
N PHE A 55 12.69 16.90 0.75
CA PHE A 55 12.41 15.61 1.37
C PHE A 55 10.89 15.42 1.60
N SER A 56 10.20 16.43 2.16
CA SER A 56 8.76 16.37 2.42
C SER A 56 7.93 16.22 1.13
N ALA A 57 8.32 16.91 0.06
CA ALA A 57 7.66 16.82 -1.22
C ALA A 57 7.78 15.40 -1.80
N GLU A 58 8.97 14.83 -1.79
CA GLU A 58 9.23 13.48 -2.32
C GLU A 58 8.58 12.40 -1.43
N TYR A 59 8.59 12.59 -0.11
CA TYR A 59 7.92 11.70 0.83
C TYR A 59 6.41 11.65 0.58
N ARG A 60 5.76 12.82 0.46
CA ARG A 60 4.32 12.90 0.15
C ARG A 60 3.98 12.27 -1.19
N ARG A 61 4.81 12.50 -2.22
CA ARG A 61 4.62 11.89 -3.55
C ARG A 61 4.63 10.37 -3.45
N LEU A 62 5.67 9.80 -2.84
CA LEU A 62 5.81 8.35 -2.71
C LEU A 62 4.74 7.73 -1.80
N LEU A 63 4.30 8.48 -0.77
CA LEU A 63 3.21 8.07 0.12
C LEU A 63 1.87 7.99 -0.64
N ASN A 64 1.59 8.99 -1.50
CA ASN A 64 0.39 9.01 -2.33
C ASN A 64 0.40 7.85 -3.35
N ASP A 65 1.51 7.65 -4.07
CA ASP A 65 1.67 6.53 -5.01
C ASP A 65 1.45 5.17 -4.32
N PHE A 66 1.93 5.05 -3.07
CA PHE A 66 1.77 3.83 -2.29
C PHE A 66 0.33 3.66 -1.79
N SER A 67 -0.33 4.75 -1.36
CA SER A 67 -1.75 4.76 -0.97
C SER A 67 -2.66 4.35 -2.12
N GLU A 68 -2.41 4.86 -3.33
CA GLU A 68 -3.15 4.50 -4.54
C GLU A 68 -3.03 3.00 -4.86
N ARG A 69 -1.83 2.43 -4.75
CA ARG A 69 -1.60 0.99 -4.97
C ARG A 69 -2.29 0.10 -3.95
N LEU A 70 -2.44 0.54 -2.72
CA LEU A 70 -3.14 -0.19 -1.65
C LEU A 70 -4.65 0.05 -1.67
N GLY A 71 -5.13 1.06 -2.42
CA GLY A 71 -6.54 1.43 -2.48
C GLY A 71 -7.09 2.07 -1.20
N GLN A 72 -6.21 2.52 -0.30
CA GLN A 72 -6.57 3.21 0.94
C GLN A 72 -5.55 4.31 1.28
N PRO A 73 -5.99 5.44 1.88
CA PRO A 73 -5.08 6.48 2.33
C PRO A 73 -4.21 5.98 3.49
N ILE A 74 -2.92 6.34 3.46
CA ILE A 74 -1.94 5.99 4.48
C ILE A 74 -1.40 7.27 5.11
N SER A 75 -1.35 7.33 6.43
CA SER A 75 -0.76 8.44 7.17
C SER A 75 0.78 8.46 7.05
N ALA A 76 1.39 9.61 7.33
CA ALA A 76 2.84 9.76 7.29
C ALA A 76 3.57 8.79 8.26
N ASP A 77 2.99 8.55 9.43
CA ASP A 77 3.54 7.62 10.43
C ASP A 77 3.45 6.16 9.95
N GLU A 78 2.34 5.77 9.31
CA GLU A 78 2.22 4.44 8.71
C GLU A 78 3.18 4.26 7.54
N GLY A 79 3.37 5.28 6.70
CA GLY A 79 4.36 5.26 5.62
C GLY A 79 5.77 4.95 6.13
N ARG A 80 6.12 5.44 7.32
CA ARG A 80 7.37 5.14 8.00
C ARG A 80 7.49 3.66 8.39
N LYS A 81 6.41 3.03 8.89
CA LYS A 81 6.38 1.59 9.19
C LYS A 81 6.63 0.74 7.94
N TYR A 82 6.18 1.22 6.77
CA TYR A 82 6.46 0.61 5.47
C TYR A 82 7.83 0.97 4.87
N GLY A 83 8.64 1.80 5.57
CA GLY A 83 9.99 2.18 5.16
C GLY A 83 10.04 3.17 3.99
N ILE A 84 8.97 3.95 3.77
CA ILE A 84 8.91 4.97 2.72
C ILE A 84 9.97 6.05 2.96
N ASP A 85 10.20 6.45 4.20
CA ASP A 85 11.26 7.39 4.62
C ASP A 85 12.65 6.95 4.16
N ARG A 86 12.98 5.69 4.42
CA ARG A 86 14.28 5.10 4.00
C ARG A 86 14.42 5.03 2.49
N ARG A 87 13.34 4.74 1.77
CA ARG A 87 13.34 4.71 0.31
C ARG A 87 13.57 6.10 -0.28
N VAL A 88 12.88 7.12 0.24
CA VAL A 88 13.06 8.52 -0.16
C VAL A 88 14.49 8.98 0.12
N LEU A 89 15.03 8.68 1.31
CA LEU A 89 16.42 9.02 1.65
C LEU A 89 17.43 8.37 0.70
N ALA A 90 17.26 7.08 0.40
CA ALA A 90 18.14 6.38 -0.52
C ALA A 90 18.10 6.99 -1.94
N GLN A 91 16.90 7.35 -2.42
CA GLN A 91 16.72 8.00 -3.72
C GLN A 91 17.35 9.40 -3.75
N LEU A 92 17.12 10.21 -2.71
CA LEU A 92 17.68 11.55 -2.62
C LEU A 92 19.21 11.52 -2.46
N ALA A 93 19.74 10.61 -1.65
CA ALA A 93 21.17 10.41 -1.49
C ALA A 93 21.83 10.01 -2.84
N GLY A 94 21.22 9.05 -3.54
CA GLY A 94 21.69 8.65 -4.86
C GLY A 94 21.71 9.81 -5.87
N SER A 95 20.63 10.60 -5.91
CA SER A 95 20.55 11.75 -6.81
C SER A 95 21.54 12.86 -6.42
N ALA A 96 21.79 13.09 -5.13
CA ALA A 96 22.72 14.09 -4.63
C ALA A 96 24.16 13.75 -5.01
N VAL A 97 24.61 12.50 -4.78
CA VAL A 97 25.98 12.09 -5.13
C VAL A 97 26.24 12.09 -6.64
N LEU A 98 25.23 11.74 -7.44
CA LEU A 98 25.32 11.82 -8.91
C LEU A 98 25.39 13.27 -9.40
N SER A 99 24.63 14.18 -8.77
CA SER A 99 24.70 15.61 -9.08
C SER A 99 26.05 16.21 -8.70
N GLU A 100 26.61 15.81 -7.56
CA GLU A 100 27.91 16.26 -7.11
C GLU A 100 29.04 15.77 -8.04
N GLU A 101 29.01 14.51 -8.45
CA GLU A 101 29.95 13.95 -9.41
C GLU A 101 29.85 14.66 -10.78
N ALA A 102 28.65 14.91 -11.26
CA ALA A 102 28.41 15.63 -12.48
C ALA A 102 29.00 17.05 -12.45
N LYS A 103 28.89 17.77 -11.33
CA LYS A 103 29.50 19.08 -11.09
C LYS A 103 31.03 18.98 -11.09
N GLU A 104 31.62 18.02 -10.37
CA GLU A 104 33.06 17.81 -10.29
C GLU A 104 33.67 17.52 -11.67
N LEU A 105 32.95 16.73 -12.50
CA LEU A 105 33.33 16.45 -13.88
C LEU A 105 33.09 17.62 -14.85
N GLY A 106 32.44 18.71 -14.40
CA GLY A 106 32.11 19.88 -15.22
C GLY A 106 31.01 19.61 -16.25
N LEU A 107 30.14 18.62 -16.03
CA LEU A 107 29.01 18.33 -16.92
C LEU A 107 27.98 19.46 -16.84
N THR A 108 27.51 19.91 -17.99
CA THR A 108 26.49 20.97 -18.07
C THR A 108 25.54 20.72 -19.23
N VAL A 109 24.29 21.16 -19.04
CA VAL A 109 23.24 21.09 -20.06
C VAL A 109 22.82 22.51 -20.44
N SER A 110 22.79 22.82 -21.74
CA SER A 110 22.41 24.16 -22.22
C SER A 110 20.89 24.37 -22.08
N ASP A 111 20.48 25.66 -22.03
CA ASP A 111 19.07 26.04 -21.97
C ASP A 111 18.27 25.51 -23.18
N GLU A 112 18.93 25.43 -24.37
CA GLU A 112 18.31 24.89 -25.56
C GLU A 112 18.02 23.40 -25.43
N MET A 113 18.89 22.63 -24.77
CA MET A 113 18.67 21.20 -24.52
C MET A 113 17.54 20.99 -23.55
N VAL A 114 17.48 21.74 -22.45
CA VAL A 114 16.37 21.69 -21.49
C VAL A 114 15.05 22.05 -22.16
N ALA A 115 15.03 23.13 -22.93
CA ALA A 115 13.81 23.57 -23.64
C ALA A 115 13.39 22.57 -24.74
N ALA A 116 14.35 21.88 -25.39
CA ALA A 116 14.05 20.83 -26.35
C ALA A 116 13.43 19.60 -25.67
N ASP A 117 13.98 19.18 -24.55
CA ASP A 117 13.50 18.07 -23.76
C ASP A 117 12.07 18.34 -23.23
N ILE A 118 11.80 19.51 -22.65
CA ILE A 118 10.46 19.90 -22.20
C ILE A 118 9.45 19.92 -23.37
N ARG A 119 9.86 20.43 -24.55
CA ARG A 119 8.98 20.47 -25.73
C ARG A 119 8.68 19.10 -26.32
N ASN A 120 9.56 18.13 -26.14
CA ASN A 120 9.40 16.77 -26.65
C ASN A 120 8.64 15.86 -25.65
N ASP A 121 8.46 16.31 -24.42
CA ASP A 121 7.71 15.55 -23.42
C ASP A 121 6.21 15.56 -23.76
N GLU A 122 5.67 14.38 -24.06
CA GLU A 122 4.28 14.20 -24.49
C GLU A 122 3.26 14.68 -23.44
N THR A 123 3.65 14.73 -22.16
CA THR A 123 2.82 15.23 -21.05
C THR A 123 2.38 16.70 -21.26
N PHE A 124 3.19 17.48 -22.00
CA PHE A 124 2.94 18.89 -22.28
C PHE A 124 2.39 19.13 -23.69
N HIS A 125 1.95 18.06 -24.37
CA HIS A 125 1.36 18.18 -25.69
C HIS A 125 -0.14 18.45 -25.60
N GLY A 126 -0.62 19.38 -26.41
CA GLY A 126 -2.03 19.62 -26.60
C GLY A 126 -2.68 18.62 -27.55
N VAL A 127 -3.95 18.85 -27.87
CA VAL A 127 -4.79 17.98 -28.72
C VAL A 127 -4.22 17.69 -30.13
N PHE A 128 -3.25 18.49 -30.59
CA PHE A 128 -2.57 18.33 -31.89
C PHE A 128 -1.24 17.56 -31.79
N GLY A 129 -0.90 16.97 -30.63
CA GLY A 129 0.34 16.21 -30.45
C GLY A 129 1.60 17.05 -30.52
N LYS A 130 1.53 18.33 -30.19
CA LYS A 130 2.68 19.26 -30.10
C LYS A 130 2.66 19.95 -28.77
N PHE A 131 3.83 20.42 -28.34
CA PHE A 131 3.96 21.22 -27.11
C PHE A 131 2.94 22.35 -27.10
N ASP A 132 2.17 22.43 -26.01
CA ASP A 132 1.21 23.48 -25.74
C ASP A 132 1.54 24.19 -24.43
N ARG A 133 1.77 25.50 -24.52
CA ARG A 133 2.15 26.32 -23.37
C ARG A 133 1.09 26.31 -22.26
N GLN A 134 -0.17 26.27 -22.63
CA GLN A 134 -1.28 26.28 -21.66
C GLN A 134 -1.36 24.96 -20.90
N THR A 135 -1.21 23.83 -21.59
CA THR A 135 -1.12 22.48 -20.98
C THR A 135 0.08 22.42 -20.02
N TYR A 136 1.23 22.96 -20.41
CA TYR A 136 2.43 23.01 -19.57
C TYR A 136 2.19 23.83 -18.30
N GLU A 137 1.66 25.06 -18.42
CA GLU A 137 1.39 25.94 -17.26
C GLU A 137 0.34 25.31 -16.32
N LEU A 138 -0.70 24.67 -16.89
CA LEU A 138 -1.72 23.96 -16.10
C LEU A 138 -1.10 22.79 -15.31
N ALA A 139 -0.24 21.99 -15.95
CA ALA A 139 0.43 20.87 -15.30
C ALA A 139 1.32 21.35 -14.15
N LEU A 140 2.08 22.43 -14.33
CA LEU A 140 2.89 23.00 -13.26
C LEU A 140 2.03 23.54 -12.10
N SER A 141 0.94 24.23 -12.42
CA SER A 141 0.01 24.80 -11.44
C SER A 141 -0.66 23.71 -10.60
N GLN A 142 -1.14 22.63 -11.23
CA GLN A 142 -1.76 21.48 -10.54
C GLN A 142 -0.79 20.81 -9.56
N ASN A 143 0.51 20.75 -9.91
CA ASN A 143 1.55 20.20 -9.05
C ASN A 143 2.17 21.25 -8.10
N GLN A 144 1.69 22.48 -8.08
CA GLN A 144 2.20 23.58 -7.26
C GLN A 144 3.70 23.86 -7.46
N ILE A 145 4.21 23.65 -8.68
CA ILE A 145 5.62 23.85 -9.06
C ILE A 145 5.74 25.12 -9.90
N THR A 146 6.69 25.97 -9.58
CA THR A 146 6.99 27.15 -10.42
C THR A 146 7.89 26.78 -11.60
N GLU A 147 7.74 27.47 -12.74
CA GLU A 147 8.53 27.20 -13.94
C GLU A 147 10.06 27.25 -13.69
N PRO A 148 10.63 28.20 -12.95
CA PRO A 148 12.07 28.21 -12.67
C PRO A 148 12.54 26.97 -11.91
N VAL A 149 11.75 26.48 -10.95
CA VAL A 149 12.05 25.26 -10.18
C VAL A 149 12.01 24.05 -11.12
N PHE A 150 10.96 23.91 -11.92
CA PHE A 150 10.83 22.81 -12.87
C PHE A 150 11.96 22.76 -13.88
N VAL A 151 12.33 23.89 -14.48
CA VAL A 151 13.44 24.00 -15.46
C VAL A 151 14.77 23.63 -14.82
N ASN A 152 15.03 24.04 -13.57
CA ASN A 152 16.25 23.66 -12.85
C ASN A 152 16.25 22.16 -12.51
N ASP A 153 15.17 21.60 -12.02
CA ASP A 153 15.05 20.16 -11.75
C ASP A 153 15.27 19.34 -13.04
N ARG A 154 14.74 19.81 -14.17
CA ARG A 154 14.92 19.17 -15.47
C ARG A 154 16.38 19.26 -15.96
N ARG A 155 17.04 20.39 -15.74
CA ARG A 155 18.47 20.55 -16.03
C ARG A 155 19.31 19.58 -15.21
N ASP A 156 19.06 19.50 -13.91
CA ASP A 156 19.76 18.58 -13.02
C ASP A 156 19.54 17.10 -13.41
N PHE A 157 18.31 16.77 -13.79
CA PHE A 157 17.97 15.44 -14.32
C PHE A 157 18.80 15.12 -15.56
N LEU A 158 18.78 15.99 -16.57
CA LEU A 158 19.53 15.80 -17.83
C LEU A 158 21.04 15.74 -17.60
N THR A 159 21.56 16.52 -16.64
CA THR A 159 23.00 16.50 -16.31
C THR A 159 23.39 15.16 -15.69
N ARG A 160 22.57 14.61 -14.79
CA ARG A 160 22.79 13.25 -14.25
C ARG A 160 22.63 12.18 -15.33
N ASP A 161 21.65 12.33 -16.21
CA ASP A 161 21.41 11.40 -17.31
C ASP A 161 22.61 11.30 -18.26
N GLN A 162 23.31 12.40 -18.55
CA GLN A 162 24.56 12.38 -19.29
C GLN A 162 25.63 11.52 -18.60
N LEU A 163 25.75 11.61 -17.27
CA LEU A 163 26.68 10.78 -16.51
C LEU A 163 26.26 9.31 -16.57
N LEU A 164 25.01 9.01 -16.29
CA LEU A 164 24.49 7.66 -16.25
C LEU A 164 24.52 6.98 -17.62
N SER A 165 24.10 7.68 -18.67
CA SER A 165 24.16 7.16 -20.06
C SER A 165 25.58 6.85 -20.50
N THR A 166 26.56 7.63 -20.06
CA THR A 166 27.99 7.37 -20.34
C THR A 166 28.49 6.11 -19.63
N VAL A 167 28.07 5.90 -18.37
CA VAL A 167 28.42 4.71 -17.58
C VAL A 167 27.78 3.45 -18.18
N THR A 168 26.51 3.54 -18.55
CA THR A 168 25.77 2.40 -19.10
C THR A 168 26.05 2.10 -20.55
N ALA A 169 26.55 3.09 -21.35
CA ALA A 169 26.91 2.89 -22.76
C ALA A 169 27.98 1.81 -22.98
N GLY A 170 28.80 1.54 -21.96
CA GLY A 170 29.79 0.48 -21.97
C GLY A 170 29.27 -0.88 -21.47
N ALA A 171 28.04 -0.94 -20.93
CA ALA A 171 27.46 -2.17 -20.48
C ALA A 171 27.21 -3.09 -21.67
N SER A 172 27.78 -4.27 -21.63
CA SER A 172 27.56 -5.29 -22.66
C SER A 172 27.60 -6.66 -22.01
N VAL A 173 26.70 -7.51 -22.46
CA VAL A 173 26.64 -8.89 -21.98
C VAL A 173 27.20 -9.81 -23.08
N PRO A 174 28.13 -10.74 -22.75
CA PRO A 174 28.62 -11.72 -23.68
C PRO A 174 27.49 -12.54 -24.32
N ASP A 175 27.60 -12.82 -25.62
CA ASP A 175 26.59 -13.63 -26.35
C ASP A 175 26.36 -14.98 -25.68
N GLY A 176 27.40 -15.66 -25.24
CA GLY A 176 27.32 -16.94 -24.54
C GLY A 176 26.52 -16.89 -23.24
N LEU A 177 26.36 -15.73 -22.56
CA LEU A 177 25.50 -15.62 -21.38
C LEU A 177 24.02 -15.58 -21.79
N ALA A 178 23.68 -14.87 -22.87
CA ALA A 178 22.32 -14.84 -23.39
C ALA A 178 21.91 -16.22 -23.90
N GLU A 179 22.81 -16.93 -24.61
CA GLU A 179 22.61 -18.31 -25.06
C GLU A 179 22.40 -19.27 -23.87
N ALA A 180 23.27 -19.22 -22.86
CA ALA A 180 23.15 -20.07 -21.67
C ALA A 180 21.85 -19.80 -20.89
N LEU A 181 21.42 -18.53 -20.80
CA LEU A 181 20.16 -18.18 -20.17
C LEU A 181 18.95 -18.66 -20.99
N TYR A 182 19.06 -18.57 -22.33
CA TYR A 182 18.05 -19.09 -23.23
C TYR A 182 17.91 -20.60 -23.05
N GLU A 183 19.01 -21.35 -23.17
CA GLU A 183 19.04 -22.79 -22.93
C GLU A 183 18.44 -23.16 -21.57
N TYR A 184 18.87 -22.48 -20.50
CA TYR A 184 18.35 -22.71 -19.16
C TYR A 184 16.84 -22.49 -19.05
N ARG A 185 16.28 -21.47 -19.71
CA ARG A 185 14.86 -21.13 -19.64
C ARG A 185 13.97 -22.01 -20.49
N TYR A 186 14.47 -22.41 -21.68
CA TYR A 186 13.67 -23.04 -22.73
C TYR A 186 14.04 -24.49 -23.01
N GLU A 187 15.12 -25.02 -22.37
CA GLU A 187 15.39 -26.44 -22.36
C GLU A 187 14.14 -27.23 -21.97
N ARG A 188 13.81 -28.21 -22.80
CA ARG A 188 12.70 -29.13 -22.59
C ARG A 188 13.26 -30.51 -22.39
N ARG A 189 12.69 -31.25 -21.43
CA ARG A 189 13.01 -32.65 -21.20
C ARG A 189 11.78 -33.53 -21.28
N THR A 190 11.88 -34.64 -21.96
CA THR A 190 10.88 -35.68 -21.98
C THR A 190 11.38 -36.83 -21.16
N ALA A 191 10.53 -37.37 -20.28
CA ALA A 191 10.84 -38.50 -19.46
C ALA A 191 9.88 -39.66 -19.78
N ARG A 192 10.41 -40.87 -19.88
CA ARG A 192 9.62 -42.06 -19.75
C ARG A 192 9.46 -42.35 -18.28
N TYR A 193 8.28 -42.76 -17.83
CA TYR A 193 8.03 -42.91 -16.40
C TYR A 193 7.10 -44.07 -16.05
N VAL A 194 7.24 -44.55 -14.81
CA VAL A 194 6.36 -45.54 -14.19
C VAL A 194 5.91 -44.99 -12.84
N VAL A 195 4.60 -44.98 -12.60
CA VAL A 195 4.05 -44.62 -11.29
C VAL A 195 4.16 -45.84 -10.37
N LEU A 196 4.71 -45.63 -9.20
CA LEU A 196 4.90 -46.63 -8.14
C LEU A 196 3.93 -46.30 -7.00
N PRO A 197 2.71 -46.85 -7.02
CA PRO A 197 1.74 -46.58 -5.97
C PRO A 197 2.08 -47.36 -4.68
N PRO A 198 1.53 -46.90 -3.52
CA PRO A 198 1.82 -47.49 -2.22
C PRO A 198 1.48 -49.00 -2.09
N ASP A 199 0.58 -49.51 -2.94
CA ASP A 199 0.19 -50.92 -2.96
C ASP A 199 1.28 -51.88 -3.44
N LEU A 200 2.34 -51.39 -4.09
CA LEU A 200 3.54 -52.19 -4.40
C LEU A 200 4.30 -52.65 -3.14
N VAL A 201 4.09 -51.95 -2.03
CA VAL A 201 4.67 -52.28 -0.71
C VAL A 201 3.52 -52.53 0.27
N SER A 202 2.69 -53.54 -0.04
CA SER A 202 1.44 -53.81 0.67
C SER A 202 1.62 -54.40 2.08
N THR A 203 2.76 -55.03 2.36
CA THR A 203 2.97 -55.75 3.62
C THR A 203 3.93 -54.99 4.53
N VAL A 204 3.38 -54.08 5.31
CA VAL A 204 4.09 -53.48 6.45
C VAL A 204 3.62 -54.22 7.70
N GLU A 205 4.53 -54.92 8.35
CA GLU A 205 4.24 -55.62 9.61
C GLU A 205 3.79 -54.62 10.69
N ASP A 206 2.97 -55.09 11.63
CA ASP A 206 2.56 -54.27 12.78
C ASP A 206 3.80 -53.93 13.61
N PRO A 207 3.92 -52.66 14.04
CA PRO A 207 5.02 -52.26 14.92
C PRO A 207 4.87 -52.90 16.32
N SER A 208 6.00 -53.16 17.01
CA SER A 208 5.95 -53.57 18.40
C SER A 208 5.44 -52.46 19.32
N GLU A 209 4.99 -52.81 20.52
CA GLU A 209 4.48 -51.83 21.49
C GLU A 209 5.54 -50.75 21.84
N GLU A 210 6.82 -51.15 21.89
CA GLU A 210 7.91 -50.20 22.13
C GLU A 210 8.03 -49.18 20.97
N VAL A 211 7.90 -49.64 19.71
CA VAL A 211 7.96 -48.76 18.52
C VAL A 211 6.76 -47.83 18.47
N ILE A 212 5.56 -48.35 18.82
CA ILE A 212 4.36 -47.50 18.88
C ILE A 212 4.53 -46.39 19.92
N ALA A 213 4.99 -46.73 21.13
CA ALA A 213 5.20 -45.76 22.20
C ALA A 213 6.28 -44.73 21.85
N GLU A 214 7.38 -45.17 21.22
CA GLU A 214 8.44 -44.26 20.78
C GLU A 214 7.94 -43.33 19.66
N TYR A 215 7.24 -43.87 18.67
CA TYR A 215 6.70 -43.07 17.56
C TYR A 215 5.65 -42.07 18.02
N HIS A 216 4.79 -42.43 19.00
CA HIS A 216 3.83 -41.51 19.61
C HIS A 216 4.54 -40.29 20.22
N GLN A 217 5.68 -40.49 20.87
CA GLN A 217 6.48 -39.40 21.42
C GLN A 217 7.19 -38.58 20.32
N GLN A 218 7.73 -39.23 19.30
CA GLN A 218 8.40 -38.57 18.18
C GLN A 218 7.44 -37.72 17.35
N ALA A 219 6.22 -38.20 17.15
CA ALA A 219 5.16 -37.54 16.40
C ALA A 219 4.16 -36.76 17.32
N ALA A 220 4.60 -36.39 18.54
CA ALA A 220 3.76 -35.78 19.57
C ALA A 220 2.94 -34.58 19.05
N ASN A 221 3.51 -33.75 18.17
CA ASN A 221 2.84 -32.62 17.57
C ASN A 221 1.57 -32.97 16.76
N ARG A 222 1.45 -34.24 16.30
CA ARG A 222 0.29 -34.73 15.57
C ARG A 222 -0.82 -35.26 16.46
N PHE A 223 -0.46 -35.62 17.69
CA PHE A 223 -1.36 -36.20 18.69
C PHE A 223 -1.60 -35.31 19.89
N THR A 224 -1.09 -34.07 19.86
CA THR A 224 -1.33 -33.09 20.91
C THR A 224 -2.66 -32.37 20.65
N ARG A 225 -3.51 -32.32 21.68
CA ARG A 225 -4.63 -31.40 21.69
C ARG A 225 -4.06 -29.98 21.75
N PRO A 226 -4.50 -29.07 20.88
CA PRO A 226 -3.99 -27.70 20.94
C PRO A 226 -4.42 -27.02 22.25
N GLU A 227 -3.70 -25.99 22.65
CA GLU A 227 -4.17 -25.08 23.69
C GLU A 227 -5.51 -24.47 23.28
N THR A 228 -6.45 -24.43 24.21
CA THR A 228 -7.73 -23.74 24.03
C THR A 228 -7.92 -22.69 25.11
N ARG A 229 -8.65 -21.64 24.78
CA ARG A 229 -8.99 -20.57 25.70
C ARG A 229 -10.48 -20.34 25.71
N SER A 230 -10.99 -20.07 26.91
CA SER A 230 -12.35 -19.57 27.14
C SER A 230 -12.28 -18.10 27.49
N PHE A 231 -13.25 -17.33 27.03
CA PHE A 231 -13.26 -15.89 27.26
C PHE A 231 -14.67 -15.34 27.23
N ALA A 232 -14.84 -14.17 27.85
CA ALA A 232 -16.06 -13.39 27.82
C ALA A 232 -15.85 -12.13 26.98
N VAL A 233 -16.82 -11.75 26.16
CA VAL A 233 -16.81 -10.54 25.37
C VAL A 233 -18.06 -9.73 25.68
N LEU A 234 -17.86 -8.47 26.07
CA LEU A 234 -18.88 -7.45 26.21
C LEU A 234 -18.75 -6.51 25.01
N THR A 235 -19.85 -6.23 24.34
CA THR A 235 -19.91 -5.20 23.29
C THR A 235 -20.94 -4.15 23.67
N VAL A 236 -20.64 -2.90 23.42
CA VAL A 236 -21.56 -1.77 23.61
C VAL A 236 -21.54 -0.93 22.34
N ARG A 237 -22.70 -0.78 21.72
CA ARG A 237 -22.85 -0.08 20.45
C ARG A 237 -23.93 0.99 20.56
N PRO A 238 -23.83 2.08 19.78
CA PRO A 238 -24.92 3.05 19.68
C PRO A 238 -26.26 2.41 19.30
N SER A 239 -26.25 1.40 18.43
CA SER A 239 -27.46 0.65 18.04
C SER A 239 -28.19 -0.05 19.19
N ASP A 240 -27.44 -0.46 20.23
CA ASP A 240 -27.98 -1.16 21.38
C ASP A 240 -28.69 -0.20 22.34
N ILE A 241 -28.19 1.05 22.39
CA ILE A 241 -28.70 2.11 23.28
C ILE A 241 -29.80 2.95 22.60
N ALA A 242 -29.70 3.20 21.30
CA ALA A 242 -30.63 4.02 20.53
C ALA A 242 -32.13 3.72 20.78
N PRO A 243 -32.57 2.46 20.89
CA PRO A 243 -33.99 2.14 21.20
C PRO A 243 -34.47 2.63 22.56
N THR A 244 -33.57 2.91 23.50
CA THR A 244 -33.89 3.39 24.85
C THR A 244 -34.01 4.91 24.94
N ILE A 245 -33.54 5.62 23.90
CA ILE A 245 -33.50 7.09 23.86
C ILE A 245 -34.84 7.63 23.37
N ALA A 246 -35.42 8.51 24.16
CA ALA A 246 -36.66 9.19 23.83
C ALA A 246 -36.38 10.69 23.63
N VAL A 247 -36.42 11.14 22.37
CA VAL A 247 -36.27 12.57 22.05
C VAL A 247 -37.62 13.27 22.15
N ASP A 248 -37.63 14.38 22.91
CA ASP A 248 -38.84 15.21 23.06
C ASP A 248 -39.12 15.96 21.74
N GLU A 249 -40.42 16.02 21.38
CA GLU A 249 -40.86 16.74 20.17
C GLU A 249 -40.52 18.24 20.21
N ALA A 250 -40.40 18.83 21.39
CA ALA A 250 -39.97 20.21 21.55
C ALA A 250 -38.51 20.40 21.11
N VAL A 251 -37.63 19.45 21.48
CA VAL A 251 -36.19 19.46 21.05
C VAL A 251 -36.08 19.31 19.53
N LEU A 252 -36.88 18.42 18.94
CA LEU A 252 -36.91 18.24 17.48
C LEU A 252 -37.32 19.52 16.74
N LYS A 253 -38.29 20.25 17.29
CA LYS A 253 -38.74 21.53 16.71
C LYS A 253 -37.71 22.63 16.88
N ASP A 254 -37.06 22.71 18.01
CA ASP A 254 -35.99 23.68 18.25
C ASP A 254 -34.79 23.40 17.31
N GLU A 255 -34.42 22.15 17.13
CA GLU A 255 -33.35 21.76 16.22
C GLU A 255 -33.71 22.04 14.75
N PHE A 256 -34.96 21.78 14.34
CA PHE A 256 -35.45 22.15 13.03
C PHE A 256 -35.34 23.66 12.78
N GLU A 257 -35.75 24.49 13.74
CA GLU A 257 -35.67 25.95 13.60
C GLU A 257 -34.21 26.46 13.59
N ASN A 258 -33.31 25.82 14.35
CA ASN A 258 -31.87 26.12 14.36
C ASN A 258 -31.19 25.79 13.05
N ARG A 259 -31.61 24.72 12.39
CA ARG A 259 -31.03 24.20 11.14
C ARG A 259 -31.92 24.44 9.92
N ARG A 260 -32.86 25.34 10.01
CA ARG A 260 -33.87 25.59 8.97
C ARG A 260 -33.27 25.85 7.60
N ASP A 261 -32.16 26.60 7.56
CA ASP A 261 -31.45 26.95 6.32
C ASP A 261 -30.87 25.72 5.58
N GLU A 262 -30.68 24.60 6.28
CA GLU A 262 -30.20 23.36 5.69
C GLU A 262 -31.31 22.59 4.96
N PHE A 263 -32.55 22.74 5.44
CA PHE A 263 -33.71 22.00 4.95
C PHE A 263 -34.53 22.79 3.92
N ASP A 264 -34.48 24.12 3.99
CA ASP A 264 -35.17 24.99 3.05
C ASP A 264 -34.55 24.85 1.64
N LYS A 265 -35.40 24.69 0.64
CA LYS A 265 -34.96 24.74 -0.75
C LYS A 265 -34.90 26.20 -1.17
N PRO A 266 -33.70 26.75 -1.42
CA PRO A 266 -33.58 28.14 -1.86
C PRO A 266 -34.22 28.33 -3.24
N GLU A 267 -34.58 29.57 -3.58
CA GLU A 267 -34.95 29.93 -4.94
C GLU A 267 -33.79 29.60 -5.88
N THR A 268 -34.08 28.95 -7.01
CA THR A 268 -33.11 28.71 -8.08
C THR A 268 -33.62 29.26 -9.39
N ARG A 269 -32.69 29.71 -10.21
CA ARG A 269 -32.99 30.21 -11.55
C ARG A 269 -32.19 29.50 -12.61
N SER A 270 -32.84 29.30 -13.74
CA SER A 270 -32.15 28.87 -14.95
C SER A 270 -31.87 30.14 -15.77
N VAL A 271 -30.62 30.34 -16.13
CA VAL A 271 -30.16 31.59 -16.73
C VAL A 271 -29.23 31.32 -17.90
N ILE A 272 -29.40 32.04 -18.98
CA ILE A 272 -28.41 32.13 -20.04
C ILE A 272 -27.50 33.34 -19.69
N GLN A 273 -26.22 33.06 -19.43
CA GLN A 273 -25.21 34.06 -19.08
C GLN A 273 -24.24 34.21 -20.24
N ILE A 274 -24.35 35.30 -20.98
CA ILE A 274 -23.56 35.57 -22.19
C ILE A 274 -22.34 36.42 -21.80
N PRO A 275 -21.14 35.88 -21.72
CA PRO A 275 -19.92 36.64 -21.48
C PRO A 275 -19.50 37.37 -22.75
N LEU A 276 -19.09 38.63 -22.62
CA LEU A 276 -18.77 39.49 -23.76
C LEU A 276 -17.44 40.22 -23.52
N ALA A 277 -16.77 40.59 -24.62
CA ALA A 277 -15.40 41.11 -24.54
C ALA A 277 -15.35 42.55 -23.99
N ASP A 278 -16.38 43.34 -24.23
CA ASP A 278 -16.45 44.76 -23.82
C ASP A 278 -17.89 45.22 -23.62
N ALA A 279 -18.04 46.36 -22.93
CA ALA A 279 -19.33 46.92 -22.57
C ALA A 279 -20.16 47.42 -23.78
N GLU A 280 -19.51 47.82 -24.90
CA GLU A 280 -20.21 48.28 -26.10
C GLU A 280 -20.90 47.10 -26.80
N THR A 281 -20.16 45.97 -26.94
CA THR A 281 -20.71 44.72 -27.46
C THR A 281 -21.82 44.19 -26.56
N ALA A 282 -21.66 44.26 -25.25
CA ALA A 282 -22.67 43.81 -24.30
C ALA A 282 -23.97 44.63 -24.39
N LEU A 283 -23.86 45.94 -24.60
CA LEU A 283 -25.03 46.80 -24.80
C LEU A 283 -25.77 46.45 -26.09
N GLN A 284 -25.04 46.25 -27.21
CA GLN A 284 -25.63 45.85 -28.49
C GLN A 284 -26.33 44.50 -28.39
N VAL A 285 -25.73 43.50 -27.74
CA VAL A 285 -26.32 42.18 -27.52
C VAL A 285 -27.60 42.31 -26.68
N SER A 286 -27.57 43.10 -25.60
CA SER A 286 -28.73 43.28 -24.74
C SER A 286 -29.89 43.95 -25.49
N GLU A 287 -29.62 45.00 -26.32
CA GLU A 287 -30.63 45.67 -27.16
C GLU A 287 -31.24 44.71 -28.22
N ARG A 288 -30.40 43.96 -28.94
CA ARG A 288 -30.87 42.97 -29.97
C ARG A 288 -31.80 41.94 -29.36
N LEU A 289 -31.43 41.39 -28.19
CA LEU A 289 -32.24 40.41 -27.48
C LEU A 289 -33.55 41.00 -26.95
N ARG A 290 -33.55 42.28 -26.49
CA ARG A 290 -34.77 42.97 -26.09
C ARG A 290 -35.70 43.32 -27.27
N ASP A 291 -35.13 43.54 -28.45
CA ASP A 291 -35.87 43.78 -29.67
C ASP A 291 -36.48 42.48 -30.27
N GLY A 292 -36.21 41.31 -29.63
CA GLY A 292 -36.80 40.03 -29.97
C GLY A 292 -36.03 39.23 -31.03
N GLU A 293 -34.77 39.56 -31.26
CA GLU A 293 -33.90 38.73 -32.12
C GLU A 293 -33.65 37.37 -31.47
N LYS A 294 -33.52 36.31 -32.30
CA LYS A 294 -33.36 34.96 -31.79
C LYS A 294 -32.00 34.79 -31.12
N ILE A 295 -32.01 34.22 -29.92
CA ILE A 295 -30.81 34.04 -29.10
C ILE A 295 -29.73 33.25 -29.80
N GLU A 296 -30.11 32.21 -30.58
CA GLU A 296 -29.15 31.36 -31.30
C GLU A 296 -28.39 32.16 -32.37
N GLU A 297 -29.07 33.15 -33.01
CA GLU A 297 -28.46 34.02 -34.02
C GLU A 297 -27.50 34.99 -33.35
N VAL A 298 -27.89 35.59 -32.22
CA VAL A 298 -27.06 36.51 -31.45
C VAL A 298 -25.83 35.82 -30.88
N LEU A 299 -25.98 34.60 -30.34
CA LEU A 299 -24.87 33.82 -29.82
C LEU A 299 -23.89 33.40 -30.92
N ALA A 300 -24.37 33.02 -32.10
CA ALA A 300 -23.52 32.66 -33.22
C ALA A 300 -22.62 33.85 -33.67
N ASP A 301 -23.14 35.07 -33.64
CA ASP A 301 -22.40 36.28 -34.02
C ASP A 301 -21.24 36.57 -33.04
N VAL A 302 -21.35 36.17 -31.76
CA VAL A 302 -20.31 36.33 -30.75
C VAL A 302 -19.49 35.05 -30.55
N GLY A 303 -19.72 34.01 -31.37
CA GLY A 303 -18.95 32.78 -31.35
C GLY A 303 -19.28 31.81 -30.20
N LEU A 304 -20.46 31.90 -29.62
CA LEU A 304 -20.92 31.08 -28.50
C LEU A 304 -22.08 30.16 -28.93
N SER A 305 -22.25 29.05 -28.23
CA SER A 305 -23.43 28.20 -28.37
C SER A 305 -24.31 28.26 -27.11
N ILE A 306 -25.58 27.94 -27.26
CA ILE A 306 -26.55 27.96 -26.15
C ILE A 306 -26.14 27.07 -24.99
N ASN A 307 -25.50 25.92 -25.28
CA ASN A 307 -25.06 24.98 -24.27
C ASN A 307 -23.89 25.52 -23.44
N ASP A 308 -23.06 26.39 -24.02
CA ASP A 308 -21.87 26.94 -23.34
C ASP A 308 -22.22 28.04 -22.33
N VAL A 309 -23.42 28.64 -22.48
CA VAL A 309 -23.85 29.81 -21.72
C VAL A 309 -25.08 29.56 -20.84
N THR A 310 -25.63 28.34 -20.83
CA THR A 310 -26.84 28.01 -20.06
C THR A 310 -26.45 27.45 -18.69
N LEU A 311 -26.92 28.10 -17.64
CA LEU A 311 -26.84 27.68 -16.26
C LEU A 311 -28.22 27.25 -15.78
N ASN A 312 -28.37 26.02 -15.30
CA ASN A 312 -29.64 25.49 -14.84
C ASN A 312 -29.68 25.42 -13.30
N ASP A 313 -30.81 25.83 -12.73
CA ASP A 313 -31.13 25.66 -11.31
C ASP A 313 -30.04 26.22 -10.35
N VAL A 314 -29.51 27.39 -10.67
CA VAL A 314 -28.45 28.05 -9.89
C VAL A 314 -29.07 28.94 -8.83
N THR A 315 -28.55 28.89 -7.60
CA THR A 315 -28.90 29.81 -6.51
C THR A 315 -28.20 31.17 -6.72
N GLU A 316 -28.65 32.21 -6.06
CA GLU A 316 -28.03 33.54 -6.16
C GLU A 316 -26.52 33.51 -5.82
N ARG A 317 -26.13 32.71 -4.81
CA ARG A 317 -24.72 32.49 -4.40
C ARG A 317 -23.94 31.54 -5.30
N GLY A 318 -24.60 30.86 -6.19
CA GLY A 318 -23.98 29.92 -7.14
C GLY A 318 -23.33 30.58 -8.36
N PHE A 319 -23.53 31.89 -8.55
CA PHE A 319 -22.84 32.65 -9.59
C PHE A 319 -21.42 33.01 -9.18
N LEU A 320 -20.50 33.11 -10.15
CA LEU A 320 -19.10 33.47 -9.92
C LEU A 320 -18.92 34.89 -9.37
N SER A 321 -19.90 35.78 -9.57
CA SER A 321 -19.92 37.16 -9.05
C SER A 321 -21.24 37.41 -8.30
N PRO A 322 -21.18 37.98 -7.09
CA PRO A 322 -22.38 38.39 -6.36
C PRO A 322 -23.24 39.39 -7.14
N ASP A 323 -22.61 40.28 -7.90
CA ASP A 323 -23.34 41.32 -8.68
C ASP A 323 -24.11 40.67 -9.84
N VAL A 324 -23.53 39.67 -10.50
CA VAL A 324 -24.18 38.86 -11.55
C VAL A 324 -25.32 38.03 -10.97
N GLY A 325 -25.13 37.41 -9.79
CA GLY A 325 -26.18 36.70 -9.07
C GLY A 325 -27.36 37.60 -8.71
N ALA A 326 -27.07 38.74 -8.07
CA ALA A 326 -28.10 39.72 -7.70
C ALA A 326 -28.89 40.26 -8.94
N ALA A 327 -28.18 40.54 -10.03
CA ALA A 327 -28.82 40.93 -11.28
C ALA A 327 -29.71 39.83 -11.85
N ALA A 328 -29.24 38.60 -11.87
CA ALA A 328 -30.03 37.45 -12.32
C ALA A 328 -31.29 37.23 -11.48
N PHE A 329 -31.22 37.48 -10.17
CA PHE A 329 -32.34 37.30 -9.24
C PHE A 329 -33.29 38.52 -9.18
N ALA A 330 -32.89 39.65 -9.74
CA ALA A 330 -33.78 40.83 -9.92
C ALA A 330 -34.64 40.77 -11.19
N LEU A 331 -34.31 39.90 -12.16
CA LEU A 331 -35.02 39.80 -13.44
C LEU A 331 -36.28 38.94 -13.31
N GLU A 332 -37.31 39.27 -14.10
CA GLU A 332 -38.45 38.38 -14.33
C GLU A 332 -38.10 37.26 -15.36
N GLU A 333 -38.88 36.19 -15.38
CA GLU A 333 -38.70 35.12 -16.38
C GLU A 333 -38.90 35.68 -17.79
N GLY A 334 -37.97 35.37 -18.69
CA GLY A 334 -37.92 35.88 -20.06
C GLY A 334 -37.29 37.29 -20.19
N ALA A 335 -36.93 37.97 -19.12
CA ALA A 335 -36.33 39.29 -19.17
C ALA A 335 -34.82 39.25 -19.50
N VAL A 336 -34.33 40.24 -20.22
CA VAL A 336 -32.93 40.45 -20.59
C VAL A 336 -32.34 41.57 -19.71
N SER A 337 -31.19 41.32 -19.09
CA SER A 337 -30.49 42.30 -18.25
C SER A 337 -29.89 43.46 -19.06
N ASP A 338 -29.61 44.57 -18.40
CA ASP A 338 -28.54 45.47 -18.84
C ASP A 338 -27.19 44.73 -18.70
N PRO A 339 -26.12 45.19 -19.38
CA PRO A 339 -24.79 44.63 -19.16
C PRO A 339 -24.38 44.74 -17.68
N VAL A 340 -23.97 43.60 -17.10
CA VAL A 340 -23.53 43.49 -15.71
C VAL A 340 -22.03 43.13 -15.72
N GLU A 341 -21.24 43.82 -14.88
CA GLU A 341 -19.81 43.51 -14.76
C GLU A 341 -19.60 42.17 -14.11
N GLY A 342 -18.90 41.26 -14.80
CA GLY A 342 -18.51 39.96 -14.32
C GLY A 342 -17.00 39.80 -14.19
N PRO A 343 -16.49 38.72 -13.56
CA PRO A 343 -15.06 38.51 -13.34
C PRO A 343 -14.24 38.35 -14.64
N LEU A 344 -14.89 37.95 -15.72
CA LEU A 344 -14.28 37.70 -17.05
C LEU A 344 -14.69 38.74 -18.09
N GLY A 345 -15.30 39.85 -17.67
CA GLY A 345 -15.85 40.89 -18.54
C GLY A 345 -17.37 41.04 -18.36
N PRO A 346 -17.99 42.00 -19.06
CA PRO A 346 -19.42 42.24 -18.97
C PRO A 346 -20.23 41.06 -19.45
N VAL A 347 -21.32 40.75 -18.76
CA VAL A 347 -22.25 39.68 -19.10
C VAL A 347 -23.66 40.21 -19.33
N VAL A 348 -24.39 39.60 -20.26
CA VAL A 348 -25.83 39.82 -20.43
C VAL A 348 -26.56 38.54 -19.97
N LEU A 349 -27.62 38.73 -19.18
CA LEU A 349 -28.36 37.64 -18.54
C LEU A 349 -29.76 37.55 -19.12
N ILE A 350 -30.25 36.30 -19.31
CA ILE A 350 -31.64 36.01 -19.63
C ILE A 350 -32.14 34.95 -18.68
N VAL A 351 -33.17 35.24 -17.91
CA VAL A 351 -33.79 34.23 -17.04
C VAL A 351 -34.74 33.35 -17.84
N THR A 352 -34.47 32.07 -17.91
CA THR A 352 -35.27 31.10 -18.68
C THR A 352 -36.23 30.27 -17.81
N GLY A 353 -36.04 30.32 -16.49
CA GLY A 353 -36.95 29.68 -15.55
C GLY A 353 -36.67 30.10 -14.09
N ILE A 354 -37.72 30.19 -13.30
CA ILE A 354 -37.67 30.50 -11.88
C ILE A 354 -38.34 29.39 -11.08
N LYS A 355 -37.60 28.78 -10.18
CA LYS A 355 -38.15 27.86 -9.17
C LYS A 355 -38.15 28.57 -7.83
N PRO A 356 -39.33 28.93 -7.30
CA PRO A 356 -39.41 29.69 -6.04
C PRO A 356 -38.86 28.90 -4.88
N ALA A 357 -38.38 29.58 -3.85
CA ALA A 357 -37.99 28.97 -2.59
C ALA A 357 -39.16 28.20 -1.99
N VAL A 358 -38.85 27.01 -1.51
CA VAL A 358 -39.83 26.13 -0.83
C VAL A 358 -39.36 25.88 0.60
N PRO A 359 -39.99 26.56 1.59
CA PRO A 359 -39.65 26.31 2.98
C PRO A 359 -39.96 24.86 3.35
N ALA A 360 -39.01 24.24 4.03
CA ALA A 360 -39.19 22.90 4.56
C ALA A 360 -40.28 22.89 5.63
N LYS A 361 -41.01 21.79 5.71
CA LYS A 361 -41.96 21.58 6.80
C LYS A 361 -41.35 20.61 7.82
N PHE A 362 -41.55 20.93 9.07
CA PHE A 362 -41.08 20.07 10.18
C PHE A 362 -41.50 18.61 10.00
N GLU A 363 -42.72 18.36 9.54
CA GLU A 363 -43.28 17.03 9.33
C GLU A 363 -42.49 16.21 8.31
N ASP A 364 -41.89 16.88 7.31
CA ASP A 364 -41.17 16.24 6.21
C ASP A 364 -39.76 15.77 6.64
N VAL A 365 -39.18 16.43 7.64
CA VAL A 365 -37.79 16.17 8.12
C VAL A 365 -37.74 15.59 9.53
N ARG A 366 -38.87 15.50 10.20
CA ARG A 366 -39.00 15.09 11.61
C ARG A 366 -38.35 13.75 11.92
N GLU A 367 -38.57 12.73 11.09
CA GLU A 367 -38.01 11.40 11.34
C GLU A 367 -36.50 11.41 11.11
N THR A 368 -35.99 12.11 10.09
CA THR A 368 -34.55 12.26 9.84
C THR A 368 -33.86 12.97 11.02
N LEU A 369 -34.41 14.08 11.47
CA LEU A 369 -33.89 14.79 12.64
C LEU A 369 -33.90 13.93 13.90
N LYS A 370 -34.96 13.14 14.08
CA LYS A 370 -35.06 12.24 15.22
C LYS A 370 -33.99 11.15 15.15
N GLU A 371 -33.78 10.55 13.98
CA GLU A 371 -32.72 9.54 13.78
C GLU A 371 -31.33 10.12 14.03
N GLU A 372 -31.04 11.34 13.54
CA GLU A 372 -29.76 12.02 13.76
C GLU A 372 -29.53 12.34 15.25
N LEU A 373 -30.52 12.88 15.94
CA LEU A 373 -30.41 13.19 17.38
C LEU A 373 -30.27 11.93 18.22
N VAL A 374 -31.09 10.90 17.94
CA VAL A 374 -30.95 9.59 18.62
C VAL A 374 -29.57 9.00 18.40
N ALA A 375 -29.02 9.07 17.19
CA ALA A 375 -27.68 8.56 16.91
C ALA A 375 -26.60 9.32 17.69
N THR A 376 -26.71 10.63 17.76
CA THR A 376 -25.78 11.49 18.52
C THR A 376 -25.86 11.19 20.02
N GLU A 377 -27.05 11.19 20.60
CA GLU A 377 -27.27 10.88 22.03
C GLU A 377 -26.84 9.45 22.37
N ALA A 378 -27.04 8.49 21.43
CA ALA A 378 -26.58 7.12 21.63
C ALA A 378 -25.06 7.01 21.65
N ALA A 379 -24.37 7.74 20.78
CA ALA A 379 -22.89 7.78 20.76
C ALA A 379 -22.34 8.39 22.06
N ASP A 380 -22.92 9.48 22.53
CA ASP A 380 -22.55 10.12 23.81
C ASP A 380 -22.79 9.17 24.99
N ALA A 381 -23.93 8.47 25.01
CA ALA A 381 -24.25 7.51 26.05
C ALA A 381 -23.32 6.28 26.02
N VAL A 382 -22.89 5.82 24.85
CA VAL A 382 -21.86 4.77 24.72
C VAL A 382 -20.53 5.22 25.32
N PHE A 383 -20.12 6.47 25.07
CA PHE A 383 -18.88 7.02 25.62
C PHE A 383 -18.95 7.17 27.15
N ASP A 384 -20.07 7.61 27.69
CA ASP A 384 -20.29 7.69 29.15
C ASP A 384 -20.26 6.30 29.80
N LEU A 385 -20.88 5.32 29.13
CA LEU A 385 -20.87 3.93 29.58
C LEU A 385 -19.47 3.31 29.50
N TYR A 386 -18.70 3.63 28.45
CA TYR A 386 -17.30 3.24 28.34
C TYR A 386 -16.50 3.70 29.57
N ASN A 387 -16.57 4.98 29.93
CA ASN A 387 -15.87 5.51 31.09
C ASN A 387 -16.30 4.81 32.40
N THR A 388 -17.60 4.55 32.53
CA THR A 388 -18.15 3.88 33.70
C THR A 388 -17.67 2.42 33.79
N ILE A 389 -17.62 1.69 32.69
CA ILE A 389 -17.11 0.31 32.64
C ILE A 389 -15.61 0.28 32.99
N GLU A 390 -14.82 1.19 32.42
CA GLU A 390 -13.37 1.28 32.73
C GLU A 390 -13.12 1.58 34.22
N ASP A 391 -13.89 2.49 34.82
CA ASP A 391 -13.79 2.81 36.26
C ASP A 391 -14.12 1.60 37.14
N GLU A 392 -15.15 0.82 36.80
CA GLU A 392 -15.52 -0.39 37.55
C GLU A 392 -14.47 -1.49 37.40
N ARG A 393 -13.92 -1.67 36.17
CA ARG A 393 -12.86 -2.65 35.91
C ARG A 393 -11.55 -2.26 36.62
N ALA A 394 -11.19 -0.98 36.62
CA ALA A 394 -10.05 -0.47 37.39
C ALA A 394 -10.26 -0.69 38.91
N GLY A 395 -11.52 -0.77 39.36
CA GLY A 395 -11.90 -1.18 40.73
C GLY A 395 -11.76 -2.69 40.98
N GLY A 396 -11.46 -3.50 39.96
CA GLY A 396 -11.28 -4.95 40.04
C GLY A 396 -12.54 -5.77 39.76
N ALA A 397 -13.57 -5.17 39.18
CA ALA A 397 -14.78 -5.90 38.75
C ALA A 397 -14.48 -6.71 37.46
N THR A 398 -14.98 -7.94 37.40
CA THR A 398 -14.98 -8.78 36.20
C THR A 398 -15.96 -8.27 35.14
N LEU A 399 -15.77 -8.63 33.87
CA LEU A 399 -16.73 -8.27 32.80
C LEU A 399 -18.15 -8.78 33.10
N LEU A 400 -18.27 -9.95 33.69
CA LEU A 400 -19.58 -10.52 34.07
C LEU A 400 -20.27 -9.67 35.16
N GLU A 401 -19.54 -9.22 36.20
CA GLU A 401 -20.06 -8.37 37.25
C GLU A 401 -20.49 -6.99 36.73
N VAL A 402 -19.69 -6.41 35.82
CA VAL A 402 -19.99 -5.15 35.15
C VAL A 402 -21.24 -5.28 34.28
N ALA A 403 -21.32 -6.33 33.48
CA ALA A 403 -22.47 -6.59 32.63
C ALA A 403 -23.77 -6.79 33.43
N GLU A 404 -23.74 -7.54 34.53
CA GLU A 404 -24.90 -7.72 35.43
C GLU A 404 -25.34 -6.38 36.03
N ARG A 405 -24.40 -5.55 36.47
CA ARG A 405 -24.68 -4.25 37.10
C ARG A 405 -25.35 -3.26 36.14
N PHE A 406 -24.92 -3.23 34.88
CA PHE A 406 -25.42 -2.31 33.86
C PHE A 406 -26.46 -2.94 32.94
N SER A 407 -26.86 -4.19 33.20
CA SER A 407 -27.83 -4.96 32.38
C SER A 407 -27.37 -5.07 30.90
N LEU A 408 -26.09 -5.37 30.70
CA LEU A 408 -25.48 -5.55 29.39
C LEU A 408 -25.32 -7.04 29.07
N ASP A 409 -25.35 -7.37 27.77
CA ASP A 409 -25.20 -8.74 27.32
C ASP A 409 -23.72 -9.10 27.14
N VAL A 410 -23.28 -10.20 27.77
CA VAL A 410 -21.93 -10.77 27.61
C VAL A 410 -22.01 -12.06 26.82
N THR A 411 -21.22 -12.15 25.78
CA THR A 411 -21.03 -13.40 25.05
C THR A 411 -19.87 -14.18 25.66
N GLN A 412 -20.16 -15.38 26.15
CA GLN A 412 -19.16 -16.32 26.63
C GLN A 412 -18.81 -17.31 25.51
N VAL A 413 -17.54 -17.51 25.27
CA VAL A 413 -17.01 -18.40 24.25
C VAL A 413 -16.06 -19.38 24.92
N ASP A 414 -16.33 -20.68 24.78
CA ASP A 414 -15.59 -21.73 25.46
C ASP A 414 -14.67 -22.50 24.51
N GLU A 415 -13.48 -22.85 25.00
CA GLU A 415 -12.55 -23.80 24.40
C GLU A 415 -12.19 -23.54 22.93
N VAL A 416 -11.77 -22.32 22.62
CA VAL A 416 -11.34 -21.93 21.26
C VAL A 416 -9.84 -22.05 21.12
N THR A 417 -9.40 -22.63 20.01
CA THR A 417 -7.98 -22.72 19.61
C THR A 417 -7.47 -21.38 19.08
N SER A 418 -6.16 -21.22 18.93
CA SER A 418 -5.53 -20.03 18.33
C SER A 418 -5.94 -19.75 16.87
N GLN A 419 -6.62 -20.70 16.23
CA GLN A 419 -7.21 -20.54 14.88
C GLN A 419 -8.69 -20.12 14.92
N GLY A 420 -9.26 -19.91 16.09
CA GLY A 420 -10.68 -19.58 16.25
C GLY A 420 -11.63 -20.76 16.07
N LEU A 421 -11.14 -21.98 16.18
CA LEU A 421 -11.89 -23.21 15.97
C LEU A 421 -12.14 -23.91 17.32
N THR A 422 -13.23 -24.68 17.41
CA THR A 422 -13.43 -25.61 18.52
C THR A 422 -12.53 -26.85 18.37
N ALA A 423 -12.42 -27.66 19.39
CA ALA A 423 -11.75 -28.96 19.32
C ALA A 423 -12.38 -29.90 18.26
N ALA A 424 -13.66 -29.68 17.89
CA ALA A 424 -14.37 -30.43 16.86
C ALA A 424 -14.12 -29.91 15.43
N GLY A 425 -13.48 -28.76 15.27
CA GLY A 425 -13.07 -28.18 13.99
C GLY A 425 -13.80 -26.92 13.55
N PRO A 426 -15.15 -26.79 13.62
CA PRO A 426 -15.81 -25.54 13.25
C PRO A 426 -15.63 -24.46 14.33
N PRO A 427 -15.70 -23.15 13.96
CA PRO A 427 -15.75 -22.07 14.94
C PRO A 427 -17.03 -22.18 15.81
N PRO A 428 -17.03 -21.66 17.05
CA PRO A 428 -18.21 -21.59 17.89
C PRO A 428 -19.33 -20.76 17.21
N GLU A 429 -20.58 -21.17 17.36
CA GLU A 429 -21.74 -20.47 16.76
C GLU A 429 -21.91 -19.05 17.32
N ASN A 430 -21.51 -18.83 18.58
CA ASN A 430 -21.61 -17.56 19.29
C ASN A 430 -20.32 -16.71 19.20
N MET A 431 -19.40 -17.04 18.30
CA MET A 431 -18.15 -16.29 18.15
C MET A 431 -18.42 -14.88 17.63
N PRO A 432 -18.05 -13.81 18.37
CA PRO A 432 -18.22 -12.45 17.88
C PRO A 432 -17.34 -12.18 16.66
N ASN A 433 -17.92 -11.53 15.64
CA ASN A 433 -17.17 -11.12 14.45
C ASN A 433 -16.40 -9.82 14.72
N ILE A 434 -15.33 -9.92 15.50
CA ILE A 434 -14.42 -8.82 15.84
C ILE A 434 -13.04 -9.17 15.28
N PRO A 435 -12.43 -8.32 14.45
CA PRO A 435 -11.08 -8.55 13.95
C PRO A 435 -10.08 -8.75 15.09
N ASP A 436 -9.13 -9.66 14.90
CA ASP A 436 -8.04 -9.95 15.83
C ASP A 436 -8.44 -10.41 17.26
N LEU A 437 -9.73 -10.63 17.54
CA LEU A 437 -10.22 -11.04 18.87
C LEU A 437 -9.50 -12.28 19.39
N VAL A 438 -9.34 -13.32 18.58
CA VAL A 438 -8.66 -14.56 18.97
C VAL A 438 -7.19 -14.29 19.28
N SER A 439 -6.52 -13.47 18.46
CA SER A 439 -5.13 -13.09 18.69
C SER A 439 -4.97 -12.33 20.00
N LEU A 440 -5.90 -11.44 20.31
CA LEU A 440 -5.92 -10.67 21.56
C LEU A 440 -6.11 -11.59 22.76
N VAL A 441 -7.03 -12.57 22.68
CA VAL A 441 -7.26 -13.59 23.72
C VAL A 441 -6.01 -14.43 23.96
N PHE A 442 -5.31 -14.84 22.88
CA PHE A 442 -4.11 -15.68 23.02
C PHE A 442 -2.84 -14.90 23.42
N ALA A 443 -2.88 -13.58 23.32
CA ALA A 443 -1.77 -12.72 23.79
C ALA A 443 -1.84 -12.44 25.31
N ASN A 444 -2.98 -12.73 25.98
CA ASN A 444 -3.22 -12.35 27.36
C ASN A 444 -3.60 -13.54 28.23
N ASP A 445 -3.17 -13.56 29.48
CA ASP A 445 -3.48 -14.63 30.45
C ASP A 445 -4.77 -14.35 31.24
N VAL A 446 -5.28 -15.38 31.91
CA VAL A 446 -6.45 -15.28 32.80
C VAL A 446 -6.20 -14.24 33.91
N GLY A 447 -7.16 -13.35 34.09
CA GLY A 447 -7.12 -12.32 35.14
C GLY A 447 -6.27 -11.10 34.79
N LEU A 448 -5.74 -11.00 33.57
CA LEU A 448 -5.15 -9.77 33.06
C LEU A 448 -6.25 -8.87 32.48
N GLU A 449 -6.19 -7.60 32.84
CA GLU A 449 -7.05 -6.58 32.26
C GLU A 449 -6.58 -6.25 30.85
N ILE A 450 -7.45 -6.47 29.88
CA ILE A 450 -7.22 -6.16 28.47
C ILE A 450 -7.90 -4.82 28.20
N PRO A 451 -7.20 -3.83 27.63
CA PRO A 451 -7.81 -2.56 27.25
C PRO A 451 -9.00 -2.75 26.30
N ALA A 452 -10.00 -1.88 26.41
CA ALA A 452 -11.11 -1.87 25.47
C ALA A 452 -10.65 -1.67 24.04
N GLY A 453 -11.31 -2.30 23.09
CA GLY A 453 -11.10 -2.10 21.66
C GLY A 453 -12.27 -1.35 21.02
N ASP A 454 -11.96 -0.65 19.93
CA ASP A 454 -12.95 0.09 19.13
C ASP A 454 -13.69 -0.83 18.16
N LEU A 455 -14.98 -0.55 17.93
CA LEU A 455 -15.78 -1.16 16.87
C LEU A 455 -16.01 -0.15 15.74
N PRO A 456 -16.19 -0.60 14.48
CA PRO A 456 -16.32 0.30 13.32
C PRO A 456 -17.53 1.26 13.40
N ASP A 457 -18.54 0.92 14.22
CA ASP A 457 -19.80 1.66 14.39
C ASP A 457 -19.79 2.60 15.62
N GLN A 458 -18.62 3.09 16.02
CA GLN A 458 -18.40 3.94 17.20
C GLN A 458 -18.77 3.25 18.52
N GLY A 459 -18.81 1.92 18.51
CA GLY A 459 -18.97 1.11 19.71
C GLY A 459 -17.62 0.70 20.30
N TYR A 460 -17.68 0.02 21.44
CA TYR A 460 -16.53 -0.55 22.13
C TYR A 460 -16.76 -2.02 22.45
N PHE A 461 -15.66 -2.76 22.58
CA PHE A 461 -15.70 -4.11 23.11
C PHE A 461 -14.64 -4.30 24.20
N TRP A 462 -14.98 -5.15 25.13
CA TRP A 462 -14.07 -5.64 26.18
C TRP A 462 -13.97 -7.14 26.08
N VAL A 463 -12.80 -7.67 26.36
CA VAL A 463 -12.59 -9.11 26.43
C VAL A 463 -11.88 -9.47 27.71
N GLU A 464 -12.26 -10.60 28.31
CA GLU A 464 -11.64 -11.16 29.50
C GLU A 464 -11.40 -12.66 29.28
N VAL A 465 -10.14 -13.10 29.46
CA VAL A 465 -9.80 -14.52 29.39
C VAL A 465 -10.27 -15.20 30.67
N THR A 466 -11.23 -16.10 30.56
CA THR A 466 -11.85 -16.80 31.71
C THR A 466 -11.21 -18.17 31.98
N GLY A 467 -10.54 -18.76 30.99
CA GLY A 467 -9.90 -20.06 31.17
C GLY A 467 -8.84 -20.34 30.09
N VAL A 468 -7.82 -21.10 30.49
CA VAL A 468 -6.77 -21.62 29.60
C VAL A 468 -6.65 -23.12 29.85
N THR A 469 -6.86 -23.93 28.81
CA THR A 469 -6.58 -25.35 28.82
C THR A 469 -5.29 -25.57 28.02
N PRO A 470 -4.18 -25.92 28.67
CA PRO A 470 -2.89 -26.09 28.01
C PRO A 470 -2.92 -27.18 26.94
N ALA A 471 -2.05 -27.07 25.95
CA ALA A 471 -1.81 -28.14 24.99
C ALA A 471 -1.35 -29.41 25.72
N GLU A 472 -1.99 -30.54 25.42
CA GLU A 472 -1.70 -31.82 26.07
C GLU A 472 -1.56 -32.93 25.04
N LEU A 473 -0.52 -33.75 25.17
CA LEU A 473 -0.34 -34.94 24.36
C LEU A 473 -1.42 -35.98 24.77
N LYS A 474 -2.27 -36.38 23.81
CA LYS A 474 -3.30 -37.41 24.04
C LYS A 474 -2.67 -38.71 24.52
N PRO A 475 -3.23 -39.37 25.52
CA PRO A 475 -2.76 -40.68 25.94
C PRO A 475 -2.70 -41.68 24.77
N LEU A 476 -1.66 -42.52 24.74
CA LEU A 476 -1.47 -43.48 23.66
C LEU A 476 -2.68 -44.40 23.46
N GLU A 477 -3.35 -44.78 24.55
CA GLU A 477 -4.54 -45.63 24.53
C GLU A 477 -5.69 -45.00 23.73
N GLU A 478 -5.79 -43.67 23.71
CA GLU A 478 -6.84 -42.94 22.98
C GLU A 478 -6.55 -42.88 21.48
N VAL A 479 -5.28 -42.80 21.09
CA VAL A 479 -4.85 -42.54 19.70
C VAL A 479 -4.07 -43.70 19.08
N ARG A 480 -4.06 -44.86 19.72
CA ARG A 480 -3.23 -46.00 19.34
C ARG A 480 -3.42 -46.44 17.89
N GLU A 481 -4.65 -46.50 17.42
CA GLU A 481 -4.97 -46.87 16.04
C GLU A 481 -4.41 -45.82 15.06
N ASP A 482 -4.61 -44.56 15.35
CA ASP A 482 -4.09 -43.42 14.53
C ASP A 482 -2.56 -43.44 14.48
N VAL A 483 -1.90 -43.73 15.61
CA VAL A 483 -0.43 -43.83 15.71
C VAL A 483 0.08 -44.98 14.84
N VAL A 484 -0.53 -46.15 14.92
CA VAL A 484 -0.16 -47.34 14.10
C VAL A 484 -0.37 -47.07 12.62
N ASP A 485 -1.51 -46.46 12.26
CA ASP A 485 -1.84 -46.16 10.86
C ASP A 485 -0.87 -45.12 10.27
N LEU A 486 -0.55 -44.09 11.03
CA LEU A 486 0.41 -43.06 10.62
C LEU A 486 1.80 -43.66 10.47
N TRP A 487 2.27 -44.46 11.45
CA TRP A 487 3.55 -45.16 11.38
C TRP A 487 3.63 -46.08 10.16
N LYS A 488 2.58 -46.90 9.91
CA LYS A 488 2.52 -47.76 8.73
C LYS A 488 2.56 -46.98 7.42
N ARG A 489 1.90 -45.82 7.37
CA ARG A 489 1.93 -44.96 6.20
C ARG A 489 3.34 -44.43 5.94
N GLU A 490 4.00 -43.91 6.98
CA GLU A 490 5.38 -43.42 6.87
C GLU A 490 6.35 -44.53 6.54
N LYS A 491 6.22 -45.70 7.19
CA LYS A 491 7.08 -46.87 6.88
C LYS A 491 6.89 -47.34 5.44
N ARG A 492 5.64 -47.34 4.95
CA ARG A 492 5.34 -47.70 3.55
C ARG A 492 6.00 -46.73 2.58
N LYS A 493 6.00 -45.45 2.90
CA LYS A 493 6.67 -44.41 2.11
C LYS A 493 8.19 -44.66 2.03
N VAL A 494 8.83 -44.98 3.15
CA VAL A 494 10.26 -45.31 3.20
C VAL A 494 10.57 -46.54 2.35
N LEU A 495 9.78 -47.60 2.49
CA LEU A 495 9.99 -48.85 1.71
C LEU A 495 9.74 -48.62 0.21
N LEU A 496 8.79 -47.75 -0.15
CA LEU A 496 8.54 -47.40 -1.54
C LEU A 496 9.69 -46.57 -2.13
N GLU A 497 10.30 -45.70 -1.32
CA GLU A 497 11.50 -44.96 -1.69
C GLU A 497 12.72 -45.86 -1.88
N GLU A 498 12.95 -46.82 -0.98
CA GLU A 498 13.98 -47.85 -1.12
C GLU A 498 13.78 -48.68 -2.39
N LEU A 499 12.52 -49.07 -2.70
CA LEU A 499 12.17 -49.74 -3.95
C LEU A 499 12.51 -48.84 -5.15
N ALA A 500 12.08 -47.58 -5.15
CA ALA A 500 12.34 -46.64 -6.24
C ALA A 500 13.86 -46.47 -6.47
N GLN A 501 14.64 -46.36 -5.40
CA GLN A 501 16.10 -46.28 -5.48
C GLN A 501 16.71 -47.54 -6.11
N SER A 502 16.27 -48.74 -5.70
CA SER A 502 16.74 -49.99 -6.29
C SER A 502 16.42 -50.10 -7.79
N LEU A 503 15.24 -49.61 -8.20
CA LEU A 503 14.83 -49.58 -9.61
C LEU A 503 15.67 -48.60 -10.44
N VAL A 504 16.03 -47.43 -9.87
CA VAL A 504 16.99 -46.49 -10.50
C VAL A 504 18.35 -47.16 -10.72
N GLU A 505 18.86 -47.92 -9.74
CA GLU A 505 20.12 -48.65 -9.88
C GLU A 505 20.05 -49.70 -11.02
N ARG A 506 18.98 -50.51 -11.06
CA ARG A 506 18.72 -51.47 -12.14
C ARG A 506 18.68 -50.82 -13.51
N GLY A 507 17.92 -49.72 -13.64
CA GLY A 507 17.83 -48.94 -14.88
C GLY A 507 19.16 -48.36 -15.31
N ASN A 508 19.94 -47.80 -14.38
CA ASN A 508 21.26 -47.26 -14.67
C ASN A 508 22.32 -48.35 -15.02
N GLN A 509 22.06 -49.61 -14.67
CA GLN A 509 22.86 -50.79 -15.07
C GLN A 509 22.42 -51.35 -16.44
N GLY A 510 21.41 -50.78 -17.09
CA GLY A 510 21.01 -51.10 -18.46
C GLY A 510 19.68 -51.84 -18.60
N GLU A 511 18.91 -52.04 -17.53
CA GLU A 511 17.55 -52.56 -17.64
C GLU A 511 16.60 -51.49 -18.20
N SER A 512 15.78 -51.85 -19.20
CA SER A 512 14.86 -50.90 -19.81
C SER A 512 13.68 -50.55 -18.87
N ILE A 513 13.12 -49.37 -19.00
CA ILE A 513 11.98 -48.95 -18.17
C ILE A 513 10.74 -49.82 -18.41
N GLU A 514 10.59 -50.38 -19.60
CA GLU A 514 9.52 -51.33 -19.94
C GLU A 514 9.69 -52.65 -19.18
N ALA A 515 10.94 -53.16 -19.10
CA ALA A 515 11.23 -54.39 -18.35
C ALA A 515 10.97 -54.19 -16.86
N ILE A 516 11.40 -53.04 -16.31
CA ILE A 516 11.13 -52.65 -14.94
C ILE A 516 9.60 -52.53 -14.71
N ALA A 517 8.89 -51.82 -15.56
CA ALA A 517 7.43 -51.65 -15.45
C ALA A 517 6.71 -53.00 -15.47
N SER A 518 7.11 -53.89 -16.41
CA SER A 518 6.53 -55.25 -16.55
C SER A 518 6.79 -56.10 -15.30
N SER A 519 7.98 -56.00 -14.69
CA SER A 519 8.33 -56.74 -13.46
C SER A 519 7.44 -56.33 -12.26
N LEU A 520 6.88 -55.11 -12.31
CA LEU A 520 5.96 -54.57 -11.29
C LEU A 520 4.48 -54.73 -11.68
N SER A 521 4.18 -55.39 -12.82
CA SER A 521 2.83 -55.41 -13.40
C SER A 521 2.26 -54.03 -13.65
N ARG A 522 3.08 -53.09 -14.09
CA ARG A 522 2.74 -51.68 -14.41
C ARG A 522 3.09 -51.39 -15.86
N THR A 523 2.65 -50.20 -16.32
CA THR A 523 2.92 -49.69 -17.67
C THR A 523 3.83 -48.48 -17.61
N ALA A 524 4.77 -48.40 -18.53
CA ALA A 524 5.59 -47.21 -18.73
C ALA A 524 4.85 -46.21 -19.63
N PHE A 525 4.91 -44.95 -19.28
CA PHE A 525 4.33 -43.82 -20.03
C PHE A 525 5.44 -42.87 -20.48
N THR A 526 5.08 -41.95 -21.36
CA THR A 526 5.96 -40.87 -21.79
C THR A 526 5.32 -39.51 -21.41
N SER A 527 6.09 -38.63 -20.78
CA SER A 527 5.65 -37.30 -20.42
C SER A 527 5.53 -36.38 -21.64
N PRO A 528 4.77 -35.30 -21.58
CA PRO A 528 4.97 -34.18 -22.49
C PRO A 528 6.39 -33.59 -22.32
N PRO A 529 6.90 -32.81 -23.29
CA PRO A 529 8.11 -32.04 -23.11
C PRO A 529 7.95 -31.01 -21.97
N MET A 530 8.69 -31.21 -20.88
CA MET A 530 8.58 -30.42 -19.65
C MET A 530 9.60 -29.28 -19.65
N LEU A 531 9.19 -28.10 -19.22
CA LEU A 531 10.06 -27.00 -18.80
C LEU A 531 10.40 -27.14 -17.31
N ARG A 532 11.46 -26.49 -16.83
CA ARG A 532 11.87 -26.51 -15.39
C ARG A 532 10.77 -26.10 -14.42
N ARG A 533 9.80 -25.29 -14.84
CA ARG A 533 8.65 -24.84 -14.03
C ARG A 533 7.41 -25.74 -14.13
N PHE A 534 7.50 -26.83 -14.89
CA PHE A 534 6.40 -27.78 -15.04
C PHE A 534 6.08 -28.48 -13.71
N SER A 535 4.83 -28.71 -13.44
CA SER A 535 4.36 -29.61 -12.37
C SER A 535 2.93 -30.02 -12.66
N ASP A 536 2.57 -31.26 -12.32
CA ASP A 536 1.21 -31.78 -12.40
C ASP A 536 1.00 -32.85 -11.30
N GLU A 537 -0.07 -33.61 -11.39
CA GLU A 537 -0.38 -34.67 -10.42
C GLU A 537 0.68 -35.80 -10.41
N THR A 538 1.34 -36.04 -11.52
CA THR A 538 2.37 -37.08 -11.67
C THR A 538 3.76 -36.53 -11.31
N PHE A 539 4.10 -35.38 -11.85
CA PHE A 539 5.42 -34.78 -11.69
C PHE A 539 5.39 -33.65 -10.65
N SER A 540 5.87 -33.98 -9.45
CA SER A 540 6.12 -32.94 -8.45
C SER A 540 7.22 -31.96 -8.91
N ARG A 541 7.29 -30.78 -8.32
CA ARG A 541 8.39 -29.83 -8.57
C ARG A 541 9.77 -30.48 -8.34
N ILE A 542 9.89 -31.30 -7.30
CA ILE A 542 11.11 -32.07 -7.00
C ILE A 542 11.39 -33.08 -8.14
N GLY A 543 10.37 -33.79 -8.61
CA GLY A 543 10.48 -34.74 -9.72
C GLY A 543 11.01 -34.08 -10.99
N VAL A 544 10.46 -32.92 -11.36
CA VAL A 544 10.94 -32.15 -12.51
C VAL A 544 12.38 -31.68 -12.28
N THR A 545 12.71 -31.17 -11.10
CA THR A 545 14.09 -30.79 -10.76
C THR A 545 15.07 -31.97 -10.94
N ASN A 546 14.67 -33.16 -10.48
CA ASN A 546 15.48 -34.38 -10.65
C ASN A 546 15.64 -34.76 -12.12
N VAL A 547 14.59 -34.68 -12.93
CA VAL A 547 14.68 -34.89 -14.39
C VAL A 547 15.68 -33.93 -15.04
N PHE A 548 15.69 -32.65 -14.64
CA PHE A 548 16.62 -31.65 -15.17
C PHE A 548 18.06 -31.80 -14.63
N ALA A 549 18.26 -32.48 -13.52
CA ALA A 549 19.58 -32.82 -12.98
C ALA A 549 20.13 -34.13 -13.54
N THR A 550 19.29 -34.96 -14.18
CA THR A 550 19.64 -36.31 -14.63
C THR A 550 20.11 -36.27 -16.10
N PRO A 551 21.23 -36.90 -16.47
CA PRO A 551 21.68 -37.02 -17.85
C PRO A 551 20.69 -37.81 -18.73
N LEU A 552 20.81 -37.64 -20.05
CA LEU A 552 20.07 -38.43 -21.04
C LEU A 552 20.26 -39.94 -20.79
N ASP A 553 19.20 -40.70 -20.98
CA ASP A 553 19.11 -42.14 -20.78
C ASP A 553 19.32 -42.63 -19.32
N LYS A 554 19.51 -41.73 -18.38
CA LYS A 554 19.66 -42.08 -16.96
C LYS A 554 18.33 -41.99 -16.22
N PHE A 555 18.28 -42.76 -15.13
CA PHE A 555 17.11 -42.89 -14.27
C PHE A 555 17.21 -42.02 -13.03
N THR A 556 16.06 -41.56 -12.58
CA THR A 556 15.85 -40.86 -11.32
C THR A 556 14.46 -41.17 -10.76
N TYR A 557 14.18 -40.78 -9.54
CA TYR A 557 12.86 -40.91 -8.93
C TYR A 557 12.49 -39.66 -8.10
N ALA A 558 11.21 -39.52 -7.83
CA ALA A 558 10.68 -38.54 -6.86
C ALA A 558 9.29 -38.97 -6.39
N GLY A 559 8.81 -38.33 -5.35
CA GLY A 559 7.39 -38.39 -5.01
C GLY A 559 6.53 -37.80 -6.12
N ALA A 560 5.35 -38.36 -6.34
CA ALA A 560 4.37 -37.81 -7.27
C ALA A 560 3.93 -36.38 -6.86
N GLY A 561 3.31 -35.64 -7.77
CA GLY A 561 2.79 -34.29 -7.49
C GLY A 561 1.62 -34.33 -6.51
N PHE A 562 0.87 -35.41 -6.46
CA PHE A 562 -0.23 -35.63 -5.54
C PHE A 562 -0.22 -37.08 -4.99
N GLY A 563 -0.58 -37.21 -3.71
CA GLY A 563 -0.68 -38.50 -3.02
C GLY A 563 0.67 -39.10 -2.54
N ASP A 564 0.64 -40.36 -2.13
CA ASP A 564 1.78 -41.06 -1.52
C ASP A 564 2.56 -41.95 -2.52
N SER A 565 2.32 -41.80 -3.83
CA SER A 565 3.01 -42.54 -4.88
C SER A 565 4.41 -41.98 -5.15
N MET A 566 5.32 -42.82 -5.63
CA MET A 566 6.58 -42.41 -6.23
C MET A 566 6.52 -42.53 -7.75
N VAL A 567 7.36 -41.81 -8.44
CA VAL A 567 7.52 -41.87 -9.90
C VAL A 567 8.96 -42.20 -10.22
N LEU A 568 9.17 -43.32 -10.90
CA LEU A 568 10.44 -43.68 -11.52
C LEU A 568 10.48 -43.04 -12.91
N MET A 569 11.55 -42.33 -13.22
CA MET A 569 11.68 -41.54 -14.46
C MET A 569 13.00 -41.86 -15.15
N GLN A 570 12.98 -41.99 -16.47
CA GLN A 570 14.15 -42.06 -17.34
C GLN A 570 14.12 -40.86 -18.28
N VAL A 571 15.17 -40.06 -18.33
CA VAL A 571 15.27 -38.96 -19.29
C VAL A 571 15.44 -39.50 -20.70
N SER A 572 14.45 -39.34 -21.57
CA SER A 572 14.44 -39.90 -22.91
C SER A 572 14.74 -38.90 -24.03
N ASP A 573 14.57 -37.60 -23.76
CA ASP A 573 14.91 -36.54 -24.71
C ASP A 573 15.28 -35.25 -23.97
N ILE A 574 16.24 -34.53 -24.53
CA ILE A 574 16.67 -33.21 -24.10
C ILE A 574 16.73 -32.34 -25.36
N SER A 575 15.91 -31.34 -25.44
CA SER A 575 15.83 -30.45 -26.59
C SER A 575 15.65 -28.99 -26.17
N THR A 576 16.20 -28.07 -26.96
CA THR A 576 15.96 -26.65 -26.82
C THR A 576 15.42 -26.15 -28.15
N PRO A 577 14.24 -25.51 -28.18
CA PRO A 577 13.69 -24.94 -29.42
C PRO A 577 14.61 -23.83 -29.96
N GLU A 578 14.54 -23.54 -31.25
CA GLU A 578 15.27 -22.42 -31.85
C GLU A 578 14.72 -21.10 -31.30
N PRO A 579 15.60 -20.11 -31.04
CA PRO A 579 15.18 -18.78 -30.60
C PRO A 579 14.21 -18.13 -31.60
N GLY A 580 13.13 -17.53 -31.10
CA GLY A 580 12.09 -16.88 -31.91
C GLY A 580 10.97 -17.79 -32.39
N ASP A 581 11.07 -19.11 -32.27
CA ASP A 581 10.00 -20.07 -32.62
C ASP A 581 9.03 -20.26 -31.43
N GLY A 582 8.18 -19.28 -31.20
CA GLY A 582 7.24 -19.23 -30.08
C GLY A 582 7.92 -19.01 -28.72
N THR A 583 9.14 -18.53 -28.71
CA THR A 583 9.99 -18.22 -27.55
C THR A 583 10.59 -16.82 -27.70
N ALA A 584 11.24 -16.30 -26.64
CA ALA A 584 11.97 -15.04 -26.72
C ALA A 584 13.12 -15.11 -27.72
N ASP A 585 13.38 -14.01 -28.43
CA ASP A 585 14.59 -13.86 -29.25
C ASP A 585 15.82 -13.67 -28.35
N LEU A 586 16.98 -14.17 -28.81
CA LEU A 586 18.26 -13.94 -28.11
C LEU A 586 18.61 -12.47 -27.95
N SER A 587 18.20 -11.63 -28.92
CA SER A 587 18.38 -10.17 -28.85
C SER A 587 17.58 -9.56 -27.70
N GLU A 588 16.37 -10.00 -27.47
CA GLU A 588 15.53 -9.57 -26.35
C GLU A 588 16.16 -9.94 -25.00
N ILE A 589 16.59 -11.19 -24.88
CA ILE A 589 17.29 -11.65 -23.66
C ILE A 589 18.55 -10.86 -23.40
N ARG A 590 19.35 -10.62 -24.46
CA ARG A 590 20.58 -9.82 -24.38
C ARG A 590 20.29 -8.39 -23.95
N ASN A 591 19.28 -7.75 -24.54
CA ASN A 591 18.88 -6.38 -24.19
C ASN A 591 18.47 -6.29 -22.73
N ASN A 592 17.63 -7.21 -22.24
CA ASN A 592 17.19 -7.26 -20.84
C ASN A 592 18.38 -7.50 -19.88
N LEU A 593 19.32 -8.37 -20.25
CA LEU A 593 20.53 -8.61 -19.46
C LEU A 593 21.46 -7.38 -19.46
N THR A 594 21.57 -6.69 -20.60
CA THR A 594 22.39 -5.47 -20.73
C THR A 594 21.80 -4.33 -19.90
N GLU A 595 20.48 -4.16 -19.91
CA GLU A 595 19.77 -3.21 -19.06
C GLU A 595 20.02 -3.52 -17.57
N THR A 596 19.83 -4.78 -17.15
CA THR A 596 20.10 -5.21 -15.77
C THR A 596 21.57 -4.95 -15.37
N ALA A 597 22.52 -5.25 -16.26
CA ALA A 597 23.94 -4.97 -16.01
C ALA A 597 24.22 -3.46 -15.92
N GLY A 598 23.52 -2.66 -16.71
CA GLY A 598 23.55 -1.19 -16.61
C GLY A 598 23.05 -0.70 -15.25
N ASP A 599 21.94 -1.23 -14.77
CA ASP A 599 21.38 -0.89 -13.46
C ASP A 599 22.33 -1.28 -12.31
N ASP A 600 22.97 -2.45 -12.40
CA ASP A 600 23.98 -2.89 -11.43
C ASP A 600 25.21 -1.98 -11.42
N LEU A 601 25.65 -1.50 -12.60
CA LEU A 601 26.73 -0.52 -12.71
C LEU A 601 26.35 0.82 -12.08
N ILE A 602 25.13 1.30 -12.30
CA ILE A 602 24.61 2.52 -11.68
C ILE A 602 24.55 2.36 -10.15
N ALA A 603 24.02 1.25 -9.66
CA ALA A 603 23.96 0.98 -8.22
C ALA A 603 25.37 0.95 -7.59
N SER A 604 26.31 0.29 -8.25
CA SER A 604 27.71 0.23 -7.82
C SER A 604 28.37 1.61 -7.81
N LEU A 605 28.11 2.42 -8.85
CA LEU A 605 28.59 3.80 -8.93
C LEU A 605 28.03 4.63 -7.78
N VAL A 606 26.71 4.56 -7.53
CA VAL A 606 26.07 5.33 -6.44
C VAL A 606 26.69 4.97 -5.09
N ILE A 607 26.92 3.69 -4.81
CA ILE A 607 27.58 3.25 -3.56
C ILE A 607 29.00 3.85 -3.45
N ALA A 608 29.80 3.76 -4.51
CA ALA A 608 31.16 4.32 -4.52
C ALA A 608 31.16 5.84 -4.34
N LEU A 609 30.18 6.54 -4.93
CA LEU A 609 30.05 7.98 -4.79
C LEU A 609 29.54 8.38 -3.40
N GLN A 610 28.70 7.59 -2.76
CA GLN A 610 28.30 7.82 -1.36
C GLN A 610 29.47 7.77 -0.40
N GLU A 611 30.43 6.85 -0.62
CA GLU A 611 31.67 6.80 0.13
C GLU A 611 32.59 8.00 -0.20
N LYS A 612 32.73 8.36 -1.49
CA LYS A 612 33.55 9.49 -1.93
C LYS A 612 33.08 10.82 -1.33
N TYR A 613 31.79 11.08 -1.34
CA TYR A 613 31.21 12.35 -0.92
C TYR A 613 30.72 12.35 0.53
N GLN A 614 30.95 11.27 1.30
CA GLN A 614 30.63 11.17 2.71
C GLN A 614 29.21 11.65 3.02
N VAL A 615 28.22 10.92 2.52
CA VAL A 615 26.81 11.28 2.71
C VAL A 615 26.45 11.32 4.19
N GLU A 616 25.98 12.46 4.67
CA GLU A 616 25.51 12.65 6.05
C GLU A 616 23.99 12.90 6.06
N VAL A 617 23.29 12.27 6.99
CA VAL A 617 21.82 12.36 7.12
C VAL A 617 21.45 12.88 8.51
N ASN A 618 20.59 13.90 8.55
CA ASN A 618 20.03 14.46 9.77
C ASN A 618 18.74 13.72 10.19
N TYR A 619 18.90 12.54 10.79
CA TYR A 619 17.78 11.74 11.28
C TYR A 619 16.93 12.48 12.32
N GLY A 620 17.54 13.37 13.14
CA GLY A 620 16.79 14.14 14.13
C GLY A 620 15.77 15.09 13.52
N LEU A 621 16.11 15.74 12.39
CA LEU A 621 15.18 16.59 11.65
C LEU A 621 14.07 15.76 10.99
N ILE A 622 14.42 14.61 10.41
CA ILE A 622 13.44 13.70 9.81
C ILE A 622 12.44 13.21 10.85
N ASP A 623 12.92 12.82 12.02
CA ASP A 623 12.08 12.40 13.14
C ASP A 623 11.09 13.48 13.57
N GLN A 624 11.55 14.74 13.63
CA GLN A 624 10.68 15.87 13.94
C GLN A 624 9.61 16.12 12.87
N MET A 625 9.97 15.96 11.60
CA MET A 625 9.05 16.21 10.47
C MET A 625 7.96 15.14 10.32
N LEU A 626 8.27 13.89 10.66
CA LEU A 626 7.38 12.74 10.49
C LEU A 626 6.67 12.32 11.78
N SER A 627 6.96 12.97 12.93
CA SER A 627 6.27 12.69 14.21
C SER A 627 4.85 13.26 14.22
N PRO A 628 3.84 12.53 14.73
CA PRO A 628 2.50 13.07 14.89
C PRO A 628 2.51 14.18 15.94
N GLY A 629 2.27 15.43 15.54
CA GLY A 629 1.97 16.48 16.50
C GLY A 629 2.70 17.82 16.44
N THR A 630 3.36 18.20 15.33
CA THR A 630 3.99 19.54 15.19
C THR A 630 3.56 20.31 13.94
N GLY A 631 2.40 19.97 13.36
CA GLY A 631 1.78 20.74 12.30
C GLY A 631 0.53 21.43 12.82
N GLY A 632 0.69 22.69 13.31
CA GLY A 632 -0.40 23.64 13.56
C GLY A 632 -0.83 24.34 12.28
#